data_4a6767cf9c8eb334df1c7f92eef62c5b
#
_entry.id   4a6767cf9c8eb334df1c7f92eef62c5b
#
_cell.length_a   1.000
_cell.length_b   1.000
_cell.length_c   1.000
_cell.angle_alpha   90.00
_cell.angle_beta   90.00
_cell.angle_gamma   90.00
#
_symmetry.space_group_name_H-M   'P 1'
#
loop_
_entity.id
_entity.type
_entity.pdbx_description
1 polymer ?
#
loop_
_entity_poly.entity_id
_entity_poly.type
_entity_poly.pdbx_seq_one_letter_code
_entity_poly.pdbx_strand_id
1 'polypeptide(L)'
;LPHREHELDSLVRNLVDALNGHIPSNMLLYGVPGSGKTVVTRYVLSQLREKGLEMGQSVRTYEINCRNVDTKYRVVQTIATQLAQRGDAPVPFTGWPTDRVLDTVVTRMSRVGGVHIIVLDEVDNLVDKGGDDLLYALTSLNTLLSKGRCSIIGISNDLHFTQHLDPRVSSRLSQEDIVFHPYVATEIQNILNERAKMGIKTGVLDDGVIKLCSALAAQEHGDARRALDLLRISVQKAEQRSQNRVDTKHVRLAQSQLEYDPVSYTHLRAHETDRY
;
A
#
# COMPACT_ATOMS: atom_id res chain seq x y z
N LEU A 1 -9.57 11.58 -1.61
CA LEU A 1 -8.10 11.69 -1.70
C LEU A 1 -7.77 12.66 -2.83
N PRO A 2 -7.22 13.84 -2.53
CA PRO A 2 -7.00 14.85 -3.56
C PRO A 2 -6.01 14.38 -4.62
N HIS A 3 -6.27 14.77 -5.87
CA HIS A 3 -5.43 14.52 -7.05
C HIS A 3 -5.20 13.05 -7.40
N ARG A 4 -6.11 12.15 -6.99
CA ARG A 4 -6.12 10.71 -7.33
C ARG A 4 -7.51 10.22 -7.72
N GLU A 5 -8.33 11.12 -8.25
CA GLU A 5 -9.70 10.82 -8.66
C GLU A 5 -9.71 9.77 -9.78
N HIS A 6 -8.82 9.90 -10.76
CA HIS A 6 -8.72 8.98 -11.91
C HIS A 6 -8.30 7.57 -11.49
N GLU A 7 -7.24 7.46 -10.66
CA GLU A 7 -6.76 6.18 -10.16
C GLU A 7 -7.77 5.54 -9.22
N LEU A 8 -8.47 6.36 -8.41
CA LEU A 8 -9.54 5.91 -7.53
C LEU A 8 -10.71 5.36 -8.36
N ASP A 9 -11.18 6.07 -9.39
CA ASP A 9 -12.26 5.63 -10.26
C ASP A 9 -11.89 4.34 -11.03
N SER A 10 -10.63 4.21 -11.44
CA SER A 10 -10.15 3.00 -12.11
C SER A 10 -10.18 1.79 -11.17
N LEU A 11 -9.69 1.95 -9.93
CA LEU A 11 -9.77 0.91 -8.90
C LEU A 11 -11.21 0.53 -8.58
N VAL A 12 -12.10 1.52 -8.41
CA VAL A 12 -13.51 1.27 -8.11
C VAL A 12 -14.18 0.50 -9.24
N ARG A 13 -13.99 0.91 -10.50
CA ARG A 13 -14.56 0.21 -11.66
C ARG A 13 -14.17 -1.26 -11.72
N ASN A 14 -12.90 -1.57 -11.45
CA ASN A 14 -12.41 -2.93 -11.49
C ASN A 14 -12.87 -3.78 -10.28
N LEU A 15 -13.05 -3.15 -9.12
CA LEU A 15 -13.40 -3.86 -7.90
C LEU A 15 -14.91 -3.97 -7.65
N VAL A 16 -15.73 -3.18 -8.33
CA VAL A 16 -17.19 -3.17 -8.13
C VAL A 16 -17.84 -4.55 -8.39
N ASP A 17 -17.26 -5.35 -9.26
CA ASP A 17 -17.72 -6.72 -9.54
C ASP A 17 -17.73 -7.61 -8.29
N ALA A 18 -16.85 -7.35 -7.33
CA ALA A 18 -16.84 -8.04 -6.05
C ALA A 18 -18.16 -7.85 -5.26
N LEU A 19 -18.83 -6.70 -5.41
CA LEU A 19 -20.12 -6.43 -4.78
C LEU A 19 -21.26 -7.29 -5.36
N ASN A 20 -21.07 -7.80 -6.57
CA ASN A 20 -22.00 -8.72 -7.24
C ASN A 20 -21.58 -10.20 -7.06
N GLY A 21 -20.52 -10.46 -6.28
CA GLY A 21 -19.98 -11.81 -6.08
C GLY A 21 -19.16 -12.32 -7.28
N HIS A 22 -18.85 -11.48 -8.25
CA HIS A 22 -18.01 -11.81 -9.39
C HIS A 22 -16.52 -11.65 -9.06
N ILE A 23 -15.65 -12.24 -9.87
CA ILE A 23 -14.20 -12.11 -9.72
C ILE A 23 -13.77 -10.75 -10.30
N PRO A 24 -13.21 -9.82 -9.50
CA PRO A 24 -12.52 -8.67 -10.07
C PRO A 24 -11.28 -9.09 -10.86
N SER A 25 -10.91 -8.30 -11.86
CA SER A 25 -9.64 -8.49 -12.56
C SER A 25 -8.45 -8.37 -11.58
N ASN A 26 -7.39 -9.13 -11.84
CA ASN A 26 -6.12 -8.88 -11.18
C ASN A 26 -5.55 -7.56 -11.66
N MET A 27 -4.88 -6.83 -10.77
CA MET A 27 -4.39 -5.49 -11.08
C MET A 27 -2.95 -5.31 -10.64
N LEU A 28 -2.21 -4.51 -11.41
CA LEU A 28 -0.91 -4.00 -11.00
C LEU A 28 -0.94 -2.47 -10.91
N LEU A 29 -0.47 -1.97 -9.78
CA LEU A 29 -0.35 -0.55 -9.51
C LEU A 29 1.12 -0.17 -9.49
N TYR A 30 1.50 0.73 -10.38
CA TYR A 30 2.88 1.19 -10.53
C TYR A 30 3.03 2.65 -10.13
N GLY A 31 4.22 3.01 -9.75
CA GLY A 31 4.58 4.42 -9.55
C GLY A 31 5.69 4.59 -8.52
N VAL A 32 6.26 5.78 -8.49
CA VAL A 32 7.32 6.11 -7.54
C VAL A 32 6.83 6.00 -6.08
N PRO A 33 7.75 5.80 -5.11
CA PRO A 33 7.41 5.89 -3.70
C PRO A 33 6.69 7.21 -3.37
N GLY A 34 5.71 7.15 -2.45
CA GLY A 34 4.97 8.35 -2.04
C GLY A 34 3.92 8.88 -3.03
N SER A 35 3.71 8.23 -4.19
CA SER A 35 2.68 8.60 -5.17
C SER A 35 1.24 8.27 -4.75
N GLY A 36 1.03 7.62 -3.61
CA GLY A 36 -0.31 7.37 -3.05
C GLY A 36 -0.91 6.00 -3.32
N LYS A 37 -0.22 5.07 -4.01
CA LYS A 37 -0.71 3.72 -4.36
C LYS A 37 -1.38 3.00 -3.19
N THR A 38 -0.63 2.75 -2.13
CA THR A 38 -1.12 2.00 -0.96
C THR A 38 -2.29 2.71 -0.25
N VAL A 39 -2.24 4.04 -0.14
CA VAL A 39 -3.31 4.82 0.53
C VAL A 39 -4.61 4.77 -0.25
N VAL A 40 -4.56 4.95 -1.58
CA VAL A 40 -5.74 4.87 -2.45
C VAL A 40 -6.32 3.46 -2.42
N THR A 41 -5.47 2.43 -2.54
CA THR A 41 -5.90 1.02 -2.47
C THR A 41 -6.62 0.72 -1.16
N ARG A 42 -6.03 1.08 -0.02
CA ARG A 42 -6.65 0.88 1.30
C ARG A 42 -7.98 1.60 1.45
N TYR A 43 -8.05 2.82 0.97
CA TYR A 43 -9.30 3.59 0.99
C TYR A 43 -10.40 2.91 0.19
N VAL A 44 -10.13 2.52 -1.07
CA VAL A 44 -11.12 1.84 -1.91
C VAL A 44 -11.54 0.50 -1.30
N LEU A 45 -10.59 -0.29 -0.80
CA LEU A 45 -10.90 -1.58 -0.18
C LEU A 45 -11.70 -1.45 1.12
N SER A 46 -11.49 -0.38 1.91
CA SER A 46 -12.31 -0.12 3.09
C SER A 46 -13.76 0.19 2.71
N GLN A 47 -13.96 1.03 1.70
CA GLN A 47 -15.29 1.35 1.18
C GLN A 47 -15.96 0.13 0.54
N LEU A 48 -15.20 -0.68 -0.19
CA LEU A 48 -15.69 -1.91 -0.80
C LEU A 48 -16.18 -2.93 0.24
N ARG A 49 -15.46 -3.10 1.34
CA ARG A 49 -15.87 -4.00 2.45
C ARG A 49 -17.14 -3.50 3.13
N GLU A 50 -17.19 -2.20 3.43
CA GLU A 50 -18.36 -1.57 4.06
C GLU A 50 -19.61 -1.74 3.17
N LYS A 51 -19.47 -1.42 1.88
CA LYS A 51 -20.56 -1.57 0.91
C LYS A 51 -20.96 -3.02 0.69
N GLY A 52 -19.98 -3.93 0.66
CA GLY A 52 -20.23 -5.37 0.59
C GLY A 52 -21.09 -5.85 1.76
N LEU A 53 -20.78 -5.43 3.00
CA LEU A 53 -21.59 -5.75 4.16
C LEU A 53 -23.03 -5.24 4.05
N GLU A 54 -23.23 -4.01 3.60
CA GLU A 54 -24.56 -3.42 3.36
C GLU A 54 -25.37 -4.24 2.33
N MET A 55 -24.71 -4.76 1.30
CA MET A 55 -25.32 -5.54 0.23
C MET A 55 -25.44 -7.05 0.55
N GLY A 56 -24.99 -7.48 1.75
CA GLY A 56 -24.97 -8.89 2.12
C GLY A 56 -23.91 -9.72 1.40
N GLN A 57 -22.91 -9.08 0.80
CA GLN A 57 -21.80 -9.73 0.10
C GLN A 57 -20.57 -9.85 1.00
N SER A 58 -19.96 -11.04 1.02
CA SER A 58 -18.74 -11.29 1.78
C SER A 58 -17.53 -10.90 0.94
N VAL A 59 -17.00 -9.69 1.16
CA VAL A 59 -15.73 -9.23 0.58
C VAL A 59 -14.67 -9.18 1.67
N ARG A 60 -13.56 -9.89 1.47
CA ARG A 60 -12.43 -9.98 2.41
C ARG A 60 -11.15 -9.52 1.75
N THR A 61 -10.34 -8.78 2.48
CA THR A 61 -9.08 -8.22 1.98
C THR A 61 -7.92 -8.68 2.87
N TYR A 62 -6.80 -9.03 2.25
CA TYR A 62 -5.57 -9.49 2.89
C TYR A 62 -4.43 -8.62 2.39
N GLU A 63 -3.89 -7.78 3.26
CA GLU A 63 -2.79 -6.87 2.92
C GLU A 63 -1.47 -7.44 3.44
N ILE A 64 -0.51 -7.58 2.52
CA ILE A 64 0.82 -8.11 2.82
C ILE A 64 1.85 -7.14 2.26
N ASN A 65 2.70 -6.61 3.14
CA ASN A 65 3.86 -5.85 2.70
C ASN A 65 5.03 -6.81 2.45
N CYS A 66 5.40 -6.97 1.17
CA CYS A 66 6.41 -7.91 0.71
C CYS A 66 7.84 -7.50 1.09
N ARG A 67 8.06 -6.28 1.58
CA ARG A 67 9.34 -5.87 2.16
C ARG A 67 9.58 -6.53 3.52
N ASN A 68 8.52 -6.71 4.32
CA ASN A 68 8.59 -7.30 5.66
C ASN A 68 8.34 -8.82 5.63
N VAL A 69 7.57 -9.27 4.64
CA VAL A 69 7.18 -10.66 4.44
C VAL A 69 7.65 -11.08 3.04
N ASP A 70 8.93 -11.42 2.93
CA ASP A 70 9.69 -11.49 1.69
C ASP A 70 9.95 -12.91 1.16
N THR A 71 9.39 -13.93 1.79
CA THR A 71 9.50 -15.31 1.35
C THR A 71 8.15 -15.92 0.98
N LYS A 72 8.15 -16.83 -0.01
CA LYS A 72 6.94 -17.54 -0.46
C LYS A 72 6.17 -18.14 0.73
N TYR A 73 6.87 -18.83 1.63
CA TYR A 73 6.29 -19.45 2.81
C TYR A 73 5.58 -18.43 3.70
N ARG A 74 6.26 -17.32 4.01
CA ARG A 74 5.76 -16.30 4.92
C ARG A 74 4.52 -15.58 4.37
N VAL A 75 4.50 -15.30 3.08
CA VAL A 75 3.32 -14.70 2.42
C VAL A 75 2.10 -15.64 2.55
N VAL A 76 2.25 -16.90 2.17
CA VAL A 76 1.16 -17.88 2.22
C VAL A 76 0.73 -18.15 3.68
N GLN A 77 1.69 -18.25 4.61
CA GLN A 77 1.45 -18.41 6.04
C GLN A 77 0.66 -17.22 6.62
N THR A 78 0.99 -15.99 6.20
CA THR A 78 0.27 -14.77 6.62
C THR A 78 -1.17 -14.78 6.12
N ILE A 79 -1.40 -15.12 4.84
CA ILE A 79 -2.76 -15.28 4.29
C ILE A 79 -3.54 -16.37 5.06
N ALA A 80 -2.91 -17.53 5.26
CA ALA A 80 -3.54 -18.62 5.99
C ALA A 80 -3.93 -18.21 7.42
N THR A 81 -3.07 -17.45 8.10
CA THR A 81 -3.33 -16.98 9.46
C THR A 81 -4.49 -15.98 9.51
N GLN A 82 -4.54 -15.03 8.57
CA GLN A 82 -5.65 -14.07 8.48
C GLN A 82 -6.99 -14.73 8.11
N LEU A 83 -6.96 -15.87 7.43
CA LEU A 83 -8.14 -16.69 7.10
C LEU A 83 -8.61 -17.56 8.26
N ALA A 84 -7.83 -17.71 9.32
CA ALA A 84 -8.16 -18.61 10.42
C ALA A 84 -9.46 -18.20 11.12
N GLN A 85 -10.28 -19.21 11.45
CA GLN A 85 -11.48 -19.07 12.26
C GLN A 85 -11.29 -19.74 13.62
N ARG A 86 -12.23 -19.49 14.53
CA ARG A 86 -12.20 -20.12 15.85
C ARG A 86 -12.22 -21.66 15.72
N GLY A 87 -11.21 -22.32 16.31
CA GLY A 87 -11.03 -23.76 16.22
C GLY A 87 -10.08 -24.24 15.13
N ASP A 88 -9.59 -23.36 14.26
CA ASP A 88 -8.58 -23.75 13.28
C ASP A 88 -7.23 -23.98 13.95
N ALA A 89 -6.55 -25.04 13.52
CA ALA A 89 -5.16 -25.27 13.91
C ALA A 89 -4.27 -24.12 13.38
N PRO A 90 -3.39 -23.56 14.22
CA PRO A 90 -2.46 -22.51 13.78
C PRO A 90 -1.49 -23.05 12.73
N VAL A 91 -1.26 -22.27 11.68
CA VAL A 91 -0.18 -22.56 10.72
C VAL A 91 1.14 -22.15 11.36
N PRO A 92 2.10 -23.05 11.53
CA PRO A 92 3.35 -22.72 12.21
C PRO A 92 4.14 -21.69 11.41
N PHE A 93 5.01 -20.96 12.12
CA PHE A 93 5.86 -19.94 11.51
C PHE A 93 6.88 -20.52 10.52
N THR A 94 7.28 -21.77 10.73
CA THR A 94 8.21 -22.55 9.90
C THR A 94 7.89 -24.03 9.99
N GLY A 95 8.48 -24.85 9.13
CA GLY A 95 8.49 -26.29 9.25
C GLY A 95 7.47 -27.04 8.39
N TRP A 96 6.44 -26.41 7.89
CA TRP A 96 5.57 -27.05 6.90
C TRP A 96 6.09 -26.79 5.47
N PRO A 97 5.87 -27.71 4.52
CA PRO A 97 6.06 -27.42 3.12
C PRO A 97 5.12 -26.29 2.68
N THR A 98 5.61 -25.39 1.78
CA THR A 98 4.83 -24.27 1.28
C THR A 98 3.52 -24.72 0.62
N ASP A 99 3.53 -25.84 -0.10
CA ASP A 99 2.35 -26.39 -0.76
C ASP A 99 1.26 -26.78 0.25
N ARG A 100 1.64 -27.37 1.40
CA ARG A 100 0.69 -27.68 2.48
C ARG A 100 0.06 -26.41 3.06
N VAL A 101 0.82 -25.32 3.17
CA VAL A 101 0.26 -24.04 3.63
C VAL A 101 -0.68 -23.46 2.59
N LEU A 102 -0.34 -23.59 1.29
CA LEU A 102 -1.20 -23.17 0.18
C LEU A 102 -2.53 -23.96 0.17
N ASP A 103 -2.48 -25.28 0.36
CA ASP A 103 -3.68 -26.11 0.50
C ASP A 103 -4.56 -25.67 1.68
N THR A 104 -3.92 -25.23 2.77
CA THR A 104 -4.65 -24.66 3.90
C THR A 104 -5.35 -23.36 3.54
N VAL A 105 -4.71 -22.49 2.75
CA VAL A 105 -5.32 -21.25 2.21
C VAL A 105 -6.52 -21.60 1.35
N VAL A 106 -6.38 -22.51 0.38
CA VAL A 106 -7.47 -22.96 -0.52
C VAL A 106 -8.65 -23.52 0.29
N THR A 107 -8.37 -24.39 1.25
CA THR A 107 -9.40 -24.99 2.11
C THR A 107 -10.14 -23.93 2.92
N ARG A 108 -9.42 -23.00 3.55
CA ARG A 108 -10.01 -21.93 4.36
C ARG A 108 -10.80 -20.93 3.51
N MET A 109 -10.28 -20.51 2.34
CA MET A 109 -11.01 -19.65 1.40
C MET A 109 -12.29 -20.32 0.92
N SER A 110 -12.21 -21.60 0.51
CA SER A 110 -13.36 -22.35 0.04
C SER A 110 -14.44 -22.54 1.13
N ARG A 111 -14.02 -22.72 2.39
CA ARG A 111 -14.95 -22.81 3.53
C ARG A 111 -15.66 -21.48 3.79
N VAL A 112 -14.93 -20.38 3.73
CA VAL A 112 -15.47 -19.03 3.97
C VAL A 112 -16.35 -18.57 2.83
N GLY A 113 -15.94 -18.85 1.58
CA GLY A 113 -16.60 -18.35 0.37
C GLY A 113 -16.53 -16.84 0.22
N GLY A 114 -17.29 -16.28 -0.71
CA GLY A 114 -17.28 -14.85 -1.02
C GLY A 114 -16.11 -14.42 -1.92
N VAL A 115 -15.80 -13.15 -1.95
CA VAL A 115 -14.69 -12.60 -2.75
C VAL A 115 -13.52 -12.26 -1.84
N HIS A 116 -12.36 -12.79 -2.18
CA HIS A 116 -11.10 -12.57 -1.49
C HIS A 116 -10.20 -11.68 -2.35
N ILE A 117 -9.68 -10.59 -1.81
CA ILE A 117 -8.76 -9.69 -2.50
C ILE A 117 -7.43 -9.70 -1.73
N ILE A 118 -6.38 -10.18 -2.39
CA ILE A 118 -5.03 -10.23 -1.83
C ILE A 118 -4.26 -9.02 -2.37
N VAL A 119 -3.79 -8.17 -1.47
CA VAL A 119 -2.92 -7.03 -1.80
C VAL A 119 -1.49 -7.37 -1.44
N LEU A 120 -0.61 -7.35 -2.44
CA LEU A 120 0.83 -7.54 -2.29
C LEU A 120 1.51 -6.18 -2.49
N ASP A 121 1.78 -5.49 -1.38
CA ASP A 121 2.47 -4.19 -1.41
C ASP A 121 3.99 -4.40 -1.49
N GLU A 122 4.67 -3.62 -2.35
CA GLU A 122 6.08 -3.77 -2.69
C GLU A 122 6.40 -5.20 -3.23
N VAL A 123 5.57 -5.66 -4.17
CA VAL A 123 5.63 -7.02 -4.73
C VAL A 123 6.94 -7.32 -5.48
N ASP A 124 7.61 -6.30 -6.00
CA ASP A 124 8.96 -6.34 -6.57
C ASP A 124 9.95 -7.00 -5.61
N ASN A 125 9.95 -6.65 -4.33
CA ASN A 125 10.85 -7.26 -3.33
C ASN A 125 10.65 -8.78 -3.18
N LEU A 126 9.43 -9.27 -3.37
CA LEU A 126 9.13 -10.70 -3.28
C LEU A 126 9.72 -11.45 -4.48
N VAL A 127 9.59 -10.89 -5.68
CA VAL A 127 10.08 -11.50 -6.92
C VAL A 127 11.58 -11.46 -7.00
N ASP A 128 12.20 -10.35 -6.63
CA ASP A 128 13.67 -10.21 -6.60
C ASP A 128 14.37 -11.25 -5.72
N LYS A 129 13.73 -11.62 -4.59
CA LYS A 129 14.30 -12.59 -3.65
C LYS A 129 13.94 -14.05 -3.93
N GLY A 130 12.74 -14.28 -4.43
CA GLY A 130 12.16 -15.62 -4.49
C GLY A 130 11.67 -16.07 -5.85
N GLY A 131 11.78 -15.24 -6.89
CA GLY A 131 11.16 -15.48 -8.19
C GLY A 131 9.64 -15.36 -8.15
N ASP A 132 9.01 -15.62 -9.27
CA ASP A 132 7.58 -15.37 -9.49
C ASP A 132 6.65 -16.59 -9.30
N ASP A 133 7.19 -17.76 -8.89
CA ASP A 133 6.39 -18.98 -8.66
C ASP A 133 5.22 -18.77 -7.70
N LEU A 134 5.40 -17.92 -6.66
CA LEU A 134 4.31 -17.62 -5.75
C LEU A 134 3.20 -16.84 -6.44
N LEU A 135 3.54 -15.86 -7.28
CA LEU A 135 2.57 -15.11 -8.05
C LEU A 135 1.80 -16.03 -9.00
N TYR A 136 2.51 -16.99 -9.65
CA TYR A 136 1.87 -18.01 -10.44
C TYR A 136 0.85 -18.83 -9.63
N ALA A 137 1.25 -19.31 -8.45
CA ALA A 137 0.37 -20.07 -7.57
C ALA A 137 -0.85 -19.25 -7.13
N LEU A 138 -0.65 -17.99 -6.69
CA LEU A 138 -1.73 -17.11 -6.25
C LEU A 138 -2.70 -16.75 -7.38
N THR A 139 -2.20 -16.44 -8.59
CA THR A 139 -3.04 -16.14 -9.77
C THR A 139 -3.82 -17.37 -10.24
N SER A 140 -3.39 -18.57 -9.86
CA SER A 140 -4.06 -19.83 -10.17
C SER A 140 -5.05 -20.29 -9.11
N LEU A 141 -5.19 -19.58 -7.98
CA LEU A 141 -6.05 -20.01 -6.85
C LEU A 141 -7.50 -20.29 -7.26
N ASN A 142 -8.04 -19.50 -8.21
CA ASN A 142 -9.42 -19.67 -8.67
C ASN A 142 -9.70 -21.05 -9.31
N THR A 143 -8.68 -21.74 -9.82
CA THR A 143 -8.82 -23.10 -10.37
C THR A 143 -8.92 -24.16 -9.28
N LEU A 144 -8.46 -23.85 -8.05
CA LEU A 144 -8.43 -24.75 -6.91
C LEU A 144 -9.59 -24.51 -5.92
N LEU A 145 -10.18 -23.30 -5.95
CA LEU A 145 -11.27 -22.94 -5.05
C LEU A 145 -12.57 -23.65 -5.43
N SER A 146 -13.14 -24.42 -4.51
CA SER A 146 -14.46 -25.04 -4.70
C SER A 146 -15.60 -24.02 -4.50
N LYS A 147 -15.41 -23.05 -3.61
CA LYS A 147 -16.30 -21.90 -3.35
C LYS A 147 -15.47 -20.66 -3.13
N GLY A 148 -16.06 -19.49 -3.41
CA GLY A 148 -15.37 -18.22 -3.31
C GLY A 148 -14.60 -17.86 -4.59
N ARG A 149 -14.08 -16.65 -4.60
CA ARG A 149 -13.33 -16.05 -5.72
C ARG A 149 -12.14 -15.30 -5.15
N CYS A 150 -11.04 -15.27 -5.88
CA CYS A 150 -9.83 -14.58 -5.46
C CYS A 150 -9.32 -13.65 -6.57
N SER A 151 -8.97 -12.42 -6.21
CA SER A 151 -8.30 -11.44 -7.07
C SER A 151 -7.06 -10.93 -6.36
N ILE A 152 -6.06 -10.50 -7.15
CA ILE A 152 -4.78 -10.02 -6.64
C ILE A 152 -4.57 -8.58 -7.08
N ILE A 153 -4.12 -7.75 -6.15
CA ILE A 153 -3.62 -6.40 -6.41
C ILE A 153 -2.15 -6.39 -6.07
N GLY A 154 -1.30 -6.29 -7.08
CA GLY A 154 0.15 -6.07 -6.91
C GLY A 154 0.45 -4.57 -6.89
N ILE A 155 1.26 -4.11 -5.96
CA ILE A 155 1.75 -2.74 -5.90
C ILE A 155 3.26 -2.77 -6.03
N SER A 156 3.80 -2.12 -7.07
CA SER A 156 5.24 -2.04 -7.31
C SER A 156 5.73 -0.60 -7.38
N ASN A 157 6.97 -0.39 -6.96
CA ASN A 157 7.70 0.85 -7.17
C ASN A 157 8.52 0.83 -8.47
N ASP A 158 8.63 -0.32 -9.12
CA ASP A 158 9.32 -0.49 -10.40
C ASP A 158 8.32 -0.49 -11.56
N LEU A 159 8.47 0.46 -12.47
CA LEU A 159 7.64 0.58 -13.70
C LEU A 159 7.92 -0.54 -14.70
N HIS A 160 9.05 -1.21 -14.58
CA HIS A 160 9.46 -2.32 -15.47
C HIS A 160 9.25 -3.70 -14.83
N PHE A 161 8.60 -3.76 -13.69
CA PHE A 161 8.41 -4.98 -12.89
C PHE A 161 7.91 -6.18 -13.72
N THR A 162 6.92 -5.96 -14.61
CA THR A 162 6.38 -7.05 -15.46
C THR A 162 7.37 -7.64 -16.46
N GLN A 163 8.43 -6.90 -16.82
CA GLN A 163 9.46 -7.40 -17.73
C GLN A 163 10.35 -8.48 -17.07
N HIS A 164 10.35 -8.54 -15.74
CA HIS A 164 11.10 -9.52 -14.95
C HIS A 164 10.27 -10.76 -14.62
N LEU A 165 8.99 -10.80 -14.99
CA LEU A 165 8.09 -11.93 -14.74
C LEU A 165 8.05 -12.90 -15.91
N ASP A 166 7.79 -14.18 -15.59
CA ASP A 166 7.39 -15.14 -16.62
C ASP A 166 6.13 -14.60 -17.36
N PRO A 167 6.09 -14.68 -18.71
CA PRO A 167 4.94 -14.17 -19.48
C PRO A 167 3.60 -14.72 -19.03
N ARG A 168 3.55 -15.96 -18.52
CA ARG A 168 2.32 -16.58 -17.98
C ARG A 168 1.85 -15.93 -16.69
N VAL A 169 2.79 -15.47 -15.85
CA VAL A 169 2.49 -14.75 -14.62
C VAL A 169 2.08 -13.32 -14.94
N SER A 170 2.85 -12.64 -15.79
CA SER A 170 2.58 -11.28 -16.23
C SER A 170 1.17 -11.16 -16.82
N SER A 171 0.80 -12.02 -17.78
CA SER A 171 -0.53 -11.96 -18.42
C SER A 171 -1.71 -12.22 -17.49
N ARG A 172 -1.50 -12.95 -16.39
CA ARG A 172 -2.55 -13.21 -15.39
C ARG A 172 -2.63 -12.15 -14.31
N LEU A 173 -1.51 -11.56 -13.92
CA LEU A 173 -1.42 -10.56 -12.87
C LEU A 173 -1.74 -9.16 -13.39
N SER A 174 -1.27 -8.83 -14.60
CA SER A 174 -1.43 -7.53 -15.25
C SER A 174 -2.64 -7.56 -16.21
N GLN A 175 -3.82 -7.90 -15.69
CA GLN A 175 -5.07 -7.79 -16.46
C GLN A 175 -5.51 -6.34 -16.60
N GLU A 176 -5.23 -5.55 -15.55
CA GLU A 176 -5.45 -4.11 -15.49
C GLU A 176 -4.25 -3.44 -14.83
N ASP A 177 -3.72 -2.41 -15.48
CA ASP A 177 -2.57 -1.65 -15.01
C ASP A 177 -2.98 -0.21 -14.66
N ILE A 178 -2.59 0.23 -13.47
CA ILE A 178 -2.85 1.60 -13.02
C ILE A 178 -1.53 2.27 -12.66
N VAL A 179 -1.20 3.34 -13.39
CA VAL A 179 0.04 4.09 -13.16
C VAL A 179 -0.23 5.31 -12.28
N PHE A 180 0.47 5.38 -11.16
CA PHE A 180 0.45 6.51 -10.25
C PHE A 180 1.59 7.46 -10.57
N HIS A 181 1.29 8.56 -11.24
CA HIS A 181 2.30 9.56 -11.56
C HIS A 181 2.81 10.28 -10.31
N PRO A 182 4.08 10.77 -10.31
CA PRO A 182 4.57 11.63 -9.25
C PRO A 182 3.67 12.85 -9.05
N TYR A 183 3.52 13.32 -7.82
CA TYR A 183 2.80 14.56 -7.56
C TYR A 183 3.60 15.77 -8.01
N VAL A 184 2.92 16.75 -8.60
CA VAL A 184 3.52 18.05 -8.88
C VAL A 184 3.46 18.97 -7.64
N ALA A 185 4.25 20.04 -7.62
CA ALA A 185 4.36 20.91 -6.45
C ALA A 185 3.02 21.49 -5.96
N THR A 186 2.12 21.83 -6.87
CA THR A 186 0.79 22.36 -6.55
C THR A 186 -0.11 21.32 -5.90
N GLU A 187 -0.04 20.07 -6.31
CA GLU A 187 -0.78 18.96 -5.72
C GLU A 187 -0.28 18.65 -4.31
N ILE A 188 1.06 18.58 -4.14
CA ILE A 188 1.68 18.43 -2.82
C ILE A 188 1.28 19.59 -1.91
N GLN A 189 1.27 20.82 -2.40
CA GLN A 189 0.84 21.99 -1.63
C GLN A 189 -0.59 21.83 -1.12
N ASN A 190 -1.50 21.34 -1.94
CA ASN A 190 -2.90 21.09 -1.55
C ASN A 190 -2.97 20.00 -0.47
N ILE A 191 -2.25 18.89 -0.65
CA ILE A 191 -2.17 17.81 0.34
C ILE A 191 -1.64 18.34 1.68
N LEU A 192 -0.55 19.12 1.66
CA LEU A 192 0.03 19.70 2.87
C LEU A 192 -0.93 20.69 3.56
N ASN A 193 -1.64 21.51 2.78
CA ASN A 193 -2.63 22.44 3.34
C ASN A 193 -3.77 21.71 4.07
N GLU A 194 -4.31 20.64 3.49
CA GLU A 194 -5.35 19.82 4.15
C GLU A 194 -4.83 19.18 5.43
N ARG A 195 -3.62 18.61 5.39
CA ARG A 195 -3.01 17.98 6.57
C ARG A 195 -2.67 18.99 7.66
N ALA A 196 -2.16 20.16 7.28
CA ALA A 196 -1.87 21.25 8.21
C ALA A 196 -3.13 21.74 8.93
N LYS A 197 -4.26 21.89 8.22
CA LYS A 197 -5.55 22.27 8.84
C LYS A 197 -6.01 21.26 9.90
N MET A 198 -5.69 19.97 9.72
CA MET A 198 -6.08 18.91 10.67
C MET A 198 -5.15 18.81 11.88
N GLY A 199 -3.86 19.07 11.70
CA GLY A 199 -2.84 18.75 12.70
C GLY A 199 -2.09 19.95 13.30
N ILE A 200 -2.21 21.15 12.73
CA ILE A 200 -1.43 22.33 13.14
C ILE A 200 -2.38 23.48 13.49
N LYS A 201 -2.12 24.16 14.62
CA LYS A 201 -2.90 25.31 15.06
C LYS A 201 -2.82 26.45 14.01
N THR A 202 -3.94 27.13 13.78
CA THR A 202 -4.01 28.26 12.86
C THR A 202 -3.02 29.37 13.28
N GLY A 203 -2.31 29.93 12.30
CA GLY A 203 -1.36 31.03 12.53
C GLY A 203 0.06 30.59 12.97
N VAL A 204 0.30 29.29 13.13
CA VAL A 204 1.64 28.76 13.47
C VAL A 204 2.57 28.69 12.26
N LEU A 205 2.04 28.40 11.06
CA LEU A 205 2.84 28.32 9.84
C LEU A 205 2.88 29.67 9.13
N ASP A 206 4.06 30.12 8.76
CA ASP A 206 4.23 31.24 7.84
C ASP A 206 3.91 30.83 6.40
N ASP A 207 3.45 31.76 5.57
CA ASP A 207 2.95 31.53 4.21
C ASP A 207 3.94 30.81 3.26
N GLY A 208 5.24 30.94 3.52
CA GLY A 208 6.30 30.31 2.72
C GLY A 208 6.59 28.84 3.06
N VAL A 209 6.16 28.34 4.24
CA VAL A 209 6.54 27.02 4.74
C VAL A 209 6.01 25.90 3.86
N ILE A 210 4.71 25.87 3.62
CA ILE A 210 4.08 24.84 2.80
C ILE A 210 4.58 24.90 1.35
N LYS A 211 4.72 26.11 0.79
CA LYS A 211 5.25 26.31 -0.56
C LYS A 211 6.67 25.74 -0.69
N LEU A 212 7.53 25.98 0.29
CA LEU A 212 8.91 25.48 0.26
C LEU A 212 8.95 23.97 0.43
N CYS A 213 8.17 23.39 1.37
CA CYS A 213 8.09 21.93 1.54
C CYS A 213 7.62 21.24 0.25
N SER A 214 6.58 21.79 -0.41
CA SER A 214 6.04 21.20 -1.64
C SER A 214 7.02 21.33 -2.82
N ALA A 215 7.72 22.46 -2.95
CA ALA A 215 8.72 22.64 -3.99
C ALA A 215 9.91 21.67 -3.84
N LEU A 216 10.42 21.51 -2.61
CA LEU A 216 11.52 20.59 -2.32
C LEU A 216 11.12 19.13 -2.60
N ALA A 217 9.95 18.70 -2.15
CA ALA A 217 9.50 17.35 -2.39
C ALA A 217 9.20 17.05 -3.86
N ALA A 218 8.69 18.03 -4.61
CA ALA A 218 8.48 17.89 -6.05
C ALA A 218 9.80 17.77 -6.83
N GLN A 219 10.86 18.45 -6.39
CA GLN A 219 12.20 18.28 -6.95
C GLN A 219 12.81 16.91 -6.66
N GLU A 220 12.47 16.30 -5.52
CA GLU A 220 12.92 14.98 -5.09
C GLU A 220 11.92 13.88 -5.49
N HIS A 221 11.50 13.81 -6.75
CA HIS A 221 10.62 12.77 -7.31
C HIS A 221 9.12 12.88 -7.01
N GLY A 222 8.61 13.98 -6.47
CA GLY A 222 7.16 14.17 -6.23
C GLY A 222 6.60 13.25 -5.12
N ASP A 223 7.41 12.93 -4.10
CA ASP A 223 7.02 12.10 -2.96
C ASP A 223 6.26 12.93 -1.91
N ALA A 224 4.95 12.70 -1.80
CA ALA A 224 4.11 13.38 -0.80
C ALA A 224 4.47 13.02 0.65
N ARG A 225 5.05 11.83 0.91
CA ARG A 225 5.53 11.45 2.25
C ARG A 225 6.70 12.33 2.66
N ARG A 226 7.65 12.55 1.72
CA ARG A 226 8.79 13.44 1.94
C ARG A 226 8.34 14.85 2.31
N ALA A 227 7.32 15.37 1.63
CA ALA A 227 6.74 16.67 1.94
C ALA A 227 6.13 16.73 3.35
N LEU A 228 5.39 15.71 3.74
CA LEU A 228 4.82 15.60 5.09
C LEU A 228 5.90 15.50 6.17
N ASP A 229 6.97 14.75 5.92
CA ASP A 229 8.09 14.64 6.85
C ASP A 229 8.84 15.96 6.99
N LEU A 230 9.08 16.69 5.88
CA LEU A 230 9.66 18.04 5.93
C LEU A 230 8.81 18.98 6.80
N LEU A 231 7.49 18.98 6.61
CA LEU A 231 6.59 19.81 7.40
C LEU A 231 6.63 19.41 8.88
N ARG A 232 6.52 18.11 9.19
CA ARG A 232 6.56 17.58 10.55
C ARG A 232 7.85 17.95 11.30
N ILE A 233 9.00 17.71 10.65
CA ILE A 233 10.30 18.02 11.25
C ILE A 233 10.49 19.53 11.40
N SER A 234 9.97 20.35 10.45
CA SER A 234 10.01 21.80 10.58
C SER A 234 9.27 22.30 11.82
N VAL A 235 8.10 21.74 12.12
CA VAL A 235 7.34 22.04 13.34
C VAL A 235 8.14 21.62 14.57
N GLN A 236 8.70 20.41 14.60
CA GLN A 236 9.54 19.94 15.70
C GLN A 236 10.76 20.84 15.93
N LYS A 237 11.39 21.35 14.87
CA LYS A 237 12.54 22.30 15.01
C LYS A 237 12.14 23.63 15.62
N ALA A 238 10.95 24.14 15.31
CA ALA A 238 10.42 25.34 15.94
C ALA A 238 10.12 25.11 17.43
N GLU A 239 9.47 23.99 17.77
CA GLU A 239 9.19 23.61 19.17
C GLU A 239 10.46 23.44 19.99
N GLN A 240 11.48 22.75 19.48
CA GLN A 240 12.80 22.60 20.14
C GLN A 240 13.47 23.94 20.44
N ARG A 241 13.17 24.97 19.67
CA ARG A 241 13.69 26.34 19.88
C ARG A 241 12.73 27.26 20.64
N SER A 242 11.65 26.69 21.19
CA SER A 242 10.60 27.44 21.91
C SER A 242 10.02 28.60 21.07
N GLN A 243 9.91 28.39 19.77
CA GLN A 243 9.35 29.38 18.84
C GLN A 243 7.87 29.05 18.59
N ASN A 244 7.02 30.08 18.63
CA ASN A 244 5.58 29.94 18.43
C ASN A 244 5.17 29.93 16.94
N ARG A 245 6.12 30.15 16.03
CA ARG A 245 5.90 30.16 14.58
C ARG A 245 6.95 29.33 13.87
N VAL A 246 6.52 28.70 12.79
CA VAL A 246 7.37 27.93 11.88
C VAL A 246 7.61 28.78 10.66
N ASP A 247 8.87 29.03 10.31
CA ASP A 247 9.32 29.79 9.15
C ASP A 247 10.12 28.91 8.17
N THR A 248 10.51 29.48 7.05
CA THR A 248 11.28 28.76 6.01
C THR A 248 12.67 28.32 6.48
N LYS A 249 13.25 28.94 7.54
CA LYS A 249 14.53 28.49 8.12
C LYS A 249 14.39 27.12 8.77
N HIS A 250 13.25 26.85 9.44
CA HIS A 250 12.97 25.55 10.02
C HIS A 250 12.84 24.46 8.92
N VAL A 251 12.27 24.80 7.74
CA VAL A 251 12.21 23.89 6.60
C VAL A 251 13.61 23.54 6.08
N ARG A 252 14.51 24.52 5.99
CA ARG A 252 15.91 24.27 5.58
C ARG A 252 16.66 23.40 6.57
N LEU A 253 16.43 23.59 7.88
CA LEU A 253 17.00 22.74 8.91
C LEU A 253 16.44 21.31 8.85
N ALA A 254 15.14 21.17 8.58
CA ALA A 254 14.50 19.88 8.36
C ALA A 254 15.08 19.17 7.12
N GLN A 255 15.26 19.89 6.01
CA GLN A 255 15.89 19.39 4.80
C GLN A 255 17.30 18.84 5.09
N SER A 256 18.15 19.65 5.72
CA SER A 256 19.51 19.22 6.07
C SER A 256 19.51 17.99 6.96
N GLN A 257 18.60 17.91 7.94
CA GLN A 257 18.50 16.71 8.79
C GLN A 257 18.14 15.46 7.97
N LEU A 258 17.17 15.55 7.06
CA LEU A 258 16.75 14.43 6.23
C LEU A 258 17.79 13.99 5.19
N GLU A 259 18.69 14.90 4.78
CA GLU A 259 19.81 14.60 3.89
C GLU A 259 20.98 13.93 4.63
N TYR A 260 21.25 14.33 5.89
CA TYR A 260 22.33 13.78 6.71
C TYR A 260 21.99 12.43 7.38
N ASP A 261 20.71 12.08 7.49
CA ASP A 261 20.25 10.91 8.26
C ASP A 261 19.48 9.88 7.40
N PRO A 262 20.01 9.44 6.25
CA PRO A 262 19.34 8.45 5.41
C PRO A 262 19.20 7.08 6.10
N VAL A 263 20.06 6.77 7.08
CA VAL A 263 20.06 5.50 7.82
C VAL A 263 19.05 5.51 8.96
N SER A 264 18.90 6.61 9.70
CA SER A 264 17.91 6.72 10.80
C SER A 264 16.46 6.75 10.29
N TYR A 265 16.23 7.24 9.07
CA TYR A 265 14.91 7.31 8.46
C TYR A 265 14.27 5.94 8.18
N THR A 266 15.09 4.95 7.84
CA THR A 266 14.63 3.58 7.62
C THR A 266 14.25 2.87 8.92
N HIS A 267 14.91 3.17 10.04
CA HIS A 267 14.64 2.55 11.34
C HIS A 267 13.42 3.14 12.07
N LEU A 268 13.18 4.45 11.97
CA LEU A 268 11.99 5.07 12.59
C LEU A 268 10.68 4.60 11.96
N ARG A 269 10.67 4.28 10.67
CA ARG A 269 9.48 3.72 10.00
C ARG A 269 9.10 2.31 10.47
N ALA A 270 10.05 1.50 10.90
CA ALA A 270 9.77 0.15 11.37
C ALA A 270 8.96 0.14 12.69
N HIS A 271 9.04 1.20 13.49
CA HIS A 271 8.37 1.29 14.79
C HIS A 271 7.01 2.00 14.77
N GLU A 272 6.69 2.79 13.74
CA GLU A 272 5.40 3.51 13.65
C GLU A 272 4.28 2.70 12.99
N THR A 273 4.59 1.65 12.24
CA THR A 273 3.58 0.79 11.62
C THR A 273 2.91 -0.20 12.59
N ASP A 274 3.44 -0.37 13.81
CA ASP A 274 2.89 -1.30 14.81
C ASP A 274 1.84 -0.66 15.74
N ARG A 275 1.42 0.59 15.53
CA ARG A 275 0.51 1.31 16.46
C ARG A 275 -0.84 1.76 15.86
N TYR A 276 -1.21 1.29 14.67
CA TYR A 276 -2.57 1.58 14.14
C TYR A 276 -3.25 0.35 13.53
#